data_8245c43e71f806307ea65b4e03e35ff4
#
_entry.id   8245c43e71f806307ea65b4e03e35ff4
#
_cell.length_a   1.000
_cell.length_b   1.000
_cell.length_c   1.000
_cell.angle_alpha   90.00
_cell.angle_beta   90.00
_cell.angle_gamma   90.00
#
_symmetry.space_group_name_H-M   'P 1'
#
loop_
_entity.id
_entity.type
_entity.pdbx_description
1 polymer ?
#
loop_
_entity_poly.entity_id
_entity_poly.type
_entity_poly.pdbx_seq_one_letter_code
_entity_poly.pdbx_strand_id
1 'polypeptide(L)'
;MPHAKLTIDIPEATWIGDISTAHPEVVFQVVTSLPGEGTGIGLVRLVATDPLPIITDIQSRDDVEDLELLWKHDDEALLQIQTVNPLPLLPVWRAGVPLKMPFDIQEGEATWEVTTSTSRLSSLRDHLDDLGIDFGIEYVREIDAS
;
A
#
# COMPACT_ATOMS: atom_id res chain seq x y z
N MET A 1 14.66 -18.07 -7.94
CA MET A 1 13.71 -16.96 -7.90
C MET A 1 13.19 -16.80 -6.47
N PRO A 2 13.61 -15.77 -5.75
CA PRO A 2 13.17 -15.61 -4.37
C PRO A 2 11.71 -15.20 -4.24
N HIS A 3 11.07 -15.74 -3.22
CA HIS A 3 9.77 -15.32 -2.72
C HIS A 3 9.97 -14.75 -1.32
N ALA A 4 9.55 -13.53 -1.10
CA ALA A 4 9.76 -12.84 0.16
C ALA A 4 8.46 -12.30 0.73
N LYS A 5 8.36 -12.33 2.05
CA LYS A 5 7.31 -11.64 2.79
C LYS A 5 7.94 -10.48 3.56
N LEU A 6 7.41 -9.29 3.31
CA LEU A 6 7.94 -8.04 3.85
C LEU A 6 6.87 -7.33 4.67
N THR A 7 7.30 -6.71 5.75
CA THR A 7 6.49 -5.79 6.53
C THR A 7 7.01 -4.38 6.29
N ILE A 8 6.16 -3.48 5.86
CA ILE A 8 6.54 -2.12 5.47
C ILE A 8 5.92 -1.12 6.43
N ASP A 9 6.76 -0.30 7.06
CA ASP A 9 6.29 0.82 7.88
C ASP A 9 5.96 2.00 6.96
N ILE A 10 4.68 2.33 6.83
CA ILE A 10 4.23 3.39 5.95
C ILE A 10 4.52 4.75 6.60
N PRO A 11 5.18 5.68 5.88
CA PRO A 11 5.49 6.99 6.46
C PRO A 11 4.23 7.74 6.90
N GLU A 12 4.27 8.28 8.12
CA GLU A 12 3.15 9.05 8.69
C GLU A 12 2.89 10.36 7.94
N ALA A 13 3.85 10.82 7.13
CA ALA A 13 3.64 11.97 6.26
C ALA A 13 2.65 11.70 5.12
N THR A 14 2.36 10.45 4.83
CA THR A 14 1.35 10.06 3.84
C THR A 14 -0.02 9.99 4.48
N TRP A 15 -1.07 10.23 3.67
CA TRP A 15 -2.45 10.13 4.19
C TRP A 15 -2.75 8.75 4.77
N ILE A 16 -2.30 7.69 4.08
CA ILE A 16 -2.61 6.32 4.51
C ILE A 16 -1.83 5.94 5.78
N GLY A 17 -0.59 6.39 5.90
CA GLY A 17 0.21 6.16 7.10
C GLY A 17 -0.40 6.85 8.31
N ASP A 18 -0.80 8.10 8.16
CA ASP A 18 -1.40 8.88 9.25
C ASP A 18 -2.78 8.34 9.67
N ILE A 19 -3.68 8.13 8.71
CA ILE A 19 -5.04 7.67 9.01
C ILE A 19 -5.03 6.25 9.58
N SER A 20 -4.23 5.34 9.01
CA SER A 20 -4.18 3.96 9.52
C SER A 20 -3.58 3.86 10.92
N THR A 21 -2.64 4.73 11.24
CA THR A 21 -2.05 4.80 12.59
C THR A 21 -3.06 5.38 13.59
N ALA A 22 -3.81 6.40 13.18
CA ALA A 22 -4.82 7.02 14.03
C ALA A 22 -6.04 6.12 14.29
N HIS A 23 -6.30 5.17 13.39
CA HIS A 23 -7.45 4.26 13.46
C HIS A 23 -6.98 2.79 13.37
N PRO A 24 -6.39 2.24 14.46
CA PRO A 24 -5.78 0.91 14.41
C PRO A 24 -6.77 -0.23 14.14
N GLU A 25 -8.06 -0.02 14.37
CA GLU A 25 -9.12 -1.00 14.11
C GLU A 25 -9.53 -1.07 12.64
N VAL A 26 -9.12 -0.10 11.83
CA VAL A 26 -9.52 0.01 10.42
C VAL A 26 -8.53 -0.75 9.53
N VAL A 27 -9.07 -1.52 8.60
CA VAL A 27 -8.26 -2.23 7.60
C VAL A 27 -8.46 -1.58 6.24
N PHE A 28 -7.35 -1.25 5.58
CA PHE A 28 -7.31 -0.79 4.20
C PHE A 28 -6.76 -1.92 3.34
N GLN A 29 -7.62 -2.55 2.55
CA GLN A 29 -7.18 -3.59 1.63
C GLN A 29 -6.97 -2.98 0.25
N VAL A 30 -5.73 -2.96 -0.21
CA VAL A 30 -5.41 -2.51 -1.56
C VAL A 30 -5.70 -3.66 -2.51
N VAL A 31 -6.80 -3.54 -3.25
CA VAL A 31 -7.27 -4.59 -4.16
C VAL A 31 -6.41 -4.62 -5.42
N THR A 32 -6.15 -3.45 -5.97
CA THR A 32 -5.25 -3.28 -7.11
C THR A 32 -4.80 -1.83 -7.17
N SER A 33 -3.81 -1.54 -8.00
CA SER A 33 -3.29 -0.20 -8.18
C SER A 33 -2.76 -0.01 -9.58
N LEU A 34 -2.72 1.26 -10.02
CA LEU A 34 -2.27 1.66 -11.35
C LEU A 34 -1.35 2.86 -11.21
N PRO A 35 -0.10 2.79 -11.71
CA PRO A 35 0.79 3.93 -11.68
C PRO A 35 0.40 4.98 -12.73
N GLY A 36 0.66 6.26 -12.39
CA GLY A 36 0.53 7.40 -13.30
C GLY A 36 1.78 8.28 -13.22
N GLU A 37 1.78 9.41 -13.91
CA GLU A 37 2.87 10.38 -13.84
C GLU A 37 2.81 11.15 -12.52
N GLY A 38 3.70 10.82 -11.59
CA GLY A 38 3.75 11.42 -10.25
C GLY A 38 2.55 11.11 -9.37
N THR A 39 1.66 10.22 -9.82
CA THR A 39 0.44 9.83 -9.12
C THR A 39 0.28 8.32 -9.10
N GLY A 40 -0.70 7.86 -8.34
CA GLY A 40 -1.14 6.48 -8.37
C GLY A 40 -2.63 6.41 -8.10
N ILE A 41 -3.30 5.48 -8.77
CA ILE A 41 -4.70 5.20 -8.55
C ILE A 41 -4.79 3.85 -7.85
N GLY A 42 -5.43 3.82 -6.68
CA GLY A 42 -5.66 2.60 -5.93
C GLY A 42 -7.15 2.29 -5.83
N LEU A 43 -7.47 1.02 -5.98
CA LEU A 43 -8.78 0.49 -5.62
C LEU A 43 -8.66 -0.09 -4.22
N VAL A 44 -9.33 0.51 -3.24
CA VAL A 44 -9.15 0.22 -1.83
C VAL A 44 -10.47 -0.18 -1.20
N ARG A 45 -10.46 -1.34 -0.56
CA ARG A 45 -11.57 -1.78 0.28
C ARG A 45 -11.30 -1.32 1.70
N LEU A 46 -12.17 -0.47 2.22
CA LEU A 46 -12.11 0.05 3.57
C LEU A 46 -13.03 -0.77 4.45
N VAL A 47 -12.49 -1.35 5.51
CA VAL A 47 -13.26 -2.09 6.51
C VAL A 47 -13.19 -1.33 7.83
N ALA A 48 -14.32 -0.76 8.25
CA ALA A 48 -14.42 0.05 9.45
C ALA A 48 -15.85 0.00 10.00
N THR A 49 -16.01 0.09 11.29
CA THR A 49 -17.34 0.10 11.94
C THR A 49 -18.21 1.25 11.39
N ASP A 50 -17.60 2.41 11.16
CA ASP A 50 -18.27 3.57 10.54
C ASP A 50 -17.35 4.15 9.47
N PRO A 51 -17.49 3.75 8.20
CA PRO A 51 -16.57 4.19 7.15
C PRO A 51 -16.67 5.68 6.77
N LEU A 52 -17.83 6.31 6.91
CA LEU A 52 -18.05 7.66 6.38
C LEU A 52 -17.12 8.73 6.95
N PRO A 53 -16.87 8.82 8.26
CA PRO A 53 -15.92 9.80 8.79
C PRO A 53 -14.50 9.59 8.26
N ILE A 54 -14.11 8.35 8.05
CA ILE A 54 -12.79 8.02 7.51
C ILE A 54 -12.68 8.44 6.05
N ILE A 55 -13.72 8.20 5.25
CA ILE A 55 -13.78 8.63 3.85
C ILE A 55 -13.68 10.15 3.77
N THR A 56 -14.39 10.87 4.63
CA THR A 56 -14.35 12.35 4.68
C THR A 56 -12.94 12.82 5.03
N ASP A 57 -12.28 12.17 5.98
CA ASP A 57 -10.91 12.51 6.37
C ASP A 57 -9.94 12.28 5.20
N ILE A 58 -10.07 11.17 4.49
CA ILE A 58 -9.24 10.89 3.30
C ILE A 58 -9.41 12.01 2.27
N GLN A 59 -10.64 12.42 1.98
CA GLN A 59 -10.92 13.48 1.00
C GLN A 59 -10.27 14.81 1.36
N SER A 60 -10.05 15.07 2.64
CA SER A 60 -9.48 16.33 3.12
C SER A 60 -7.96 16.40 3.01
N ARG A 61 -7.29 15.31 2.66
CA ARG A 61 -5.83 15.25 2.66
C ARG A 61 -5.24 15.85 1.40
N ASP A 62 -4.14 16.61 1.57
CA ASP A 62 -3.46 17.32 0.49
C ASP A 62 -2.88 16.40 -0.57
N ASP A 63 -2.44 15.20 -0.18
CA ASP A 63 -1.87 14.22 -1.09
C ASP A 63 -2.91 13.35 -1.79
N VAL A 64 -4.19 13.53 -1.49
CA VAL A 64 -5.30 12.88 -2.20
C VAL A 64 -5.87 13.84 -3.23
N GLU A 65 -5.66 13.54 -4.52
CA GLU A 65 -6.18 14.36 -5.62
C GLU A 65 -7.65 14.10 -5.91
N ASP A 66 -8.08 12.84 -5.79
CA ASP A 66 -9.45 12.45 -6.09
C ASP A 66 -9.84 11.22 -5.30
N LEU A 67 -11.10 11.16 -4.89
CA LEU A 67 -11.68 9.99 -4.24
C LEU A 67 -13.07 9.76 -4.78
N GLU A 68 -13.32 8.55 -5.22
CA GLU A 68 -14.64 8.13 -5.71
C GLU A 68 -15.14 6.96 -4.87
N LEU A 69 -16.31 7.13 -4.25
CA LEU A 69 -16.97 6.06 -3.53
C LEU A 69 -17.75 5.20 -4.52
N LEU A 70 -17.28 3.97 -4.74
CA LEU A 70 -17.89 3.06 -5.71
C LEU A 70 -19.09 2.32 -5.13
N TRP A 71 -18.99 1.86 -3.88
CA TRP A 71 -20.13 1.35 -3.12
C TRP A 71 -19.82 1.36 -1.63
N LYS A 72 -20.88 1.31 -0.85
CA LYS A 72 -20.81 1.20 0.62
C LYS A 72 -21.88 0.23 1.09
N HIS A 73 -21.53 -0.66 2.00
CA HIS A 73 -22.45 -1.60 2.63
C HIS A 73 -22.01 -1.87 4.07
N ASP A 74 -22.84 -1.43 5.03
CA ASP A 74 -22.59 -1.57 6.47
C ASP A 74 -21.21 -1.05 6.90
N ASP A 75 -20.29 -1.96 7.22
CA ASP A 75 -18.94 -1.67 7.72
C ASP A 75 -17.85 -1.76 6.63
N GLU A 76 -18.24 -1.77 5.38
CA GLU A 76 -17.31 -1.82 4.25
C GLU A 76 -17.62 -0.74 3.21
N ALA A 77 -16.57 -0.28 2.55
CA ALA A 77 -16.70 0.61 1.40
C ALA A 77 -15.62 0.28 0.38
N LEU A 78 -15.93 0.47 -0.89
CA LEU A 78 -14.96 0.34 -1.98
C LEU A 78 -14.70 1.71 -2.56
N LEU A 79 -13.43 2.12 -2.56
CA LEU A 79 -13.00 3.47 -2.93
C LEU A 79 -12.00 3.39 -4.07
N GLN A 80 -12.11 4.33 -5.01
CA GLN A 80 -11.03 4.60 -5.96
C GLN A 80 -10.36 5.89 -5.55
N ILE A 81 -9.08 5.83 -5.24
CA ILE A 81 -8.32 6.95 -4.68
C ILE A 81 -7.14 7.26 -5.58
N GLN A 82 -7.03 8.54 -5.99
CA GLN A 82 -5.87 9.04 -6.71
C GLN A 82 -4.98 9.81 -5.74
N THR A 83 -3.74 9.38 -5.62
CA THR A 83 -2.77 9.92 -4.66
C THR A 83 -1.57 10.50 -5.40
N VAL A 84 -1.14 11.68 -4.97
CA VAL A 84 0.13 12.29 -5.39
C VAL A 84 1.25 11.62 -4.58
N ASN A 85 2.37 11.30 -5.24
CA ASN A 85 3.50 10.64 -4.56
C ASN A 85 3.08 9.37 -3.82
N PRO A 86 2.62 8.33 -4.52
CA PRO A 86 1.98 7.17 -3.90
C PRO A 86 2.98 6.26 -3.17
N LEU A 87 3.50 6.72 -2.06
CA LEU A 87 4.30 5.89 -1.16
C LEU A 87 3.35 4.97 -0.36
N PRO A 88 3.72 3.73 -0.14
CA PRO A 88 4.98 3.05 -0.44
C PRO A 88 5.03 2.33 -1.79
N LEU A 89 4.05 2.46 -2.66
CA LEU A 89 3.99 1.73 -3.94
C LEU A 89 5.05 2.20 -4.95
N LEU A 90 5.46 3.46 -4.87
CA LEU A 90 6.42 4.03 -5.81
C LEU A 90 7.73 3.22 -5.91
N PRO A 91 8.37 2.81 -4.80
CA PRO A 91 9.57 1.98 -4.90
C PRO A 91 9.32 0.62 -5.55
N VAL A 92 8.14 0.02 -5.35
CA VAL A 92 7.76 -1.23 -6.01
C VAL A 92 7.73 -1.06 -7.52
N TRP A 93 7.11 0.00 -8.00
CA TRP A 93 7.02 0.28 -9.44
C TRP A 93 8.39 0.60 -10.03
N ARG A 94 9.22 1.37 -9.33
CA ARG A 94 10.59 1.72 -9.78
C ARG A 94 11.50 0.51 -9.86
N ALA A 95 11.37 -0.41 -8.92
CA ALA A 95 12.15 -1.64 -8.92
C ALA A 95 11.64 -2.67 -9.94
N GLY A 96 10.44 -2.49 -10.47
CA GLY A 96 9.81 -3.42 -11.39
C GLY A 96 9.48 -4.75 -10.74
N VAL A 97 9.03 -4.73 -9.48
CA VAL A 97 8.69 -5.92 -8.71
C VAL A 97 7.18 -6.13 -8.73
N PRO A 98 6.69 -7.27 -9.23
CA PRO A 98 5.28 -7.61 -9.10
C PRO A 98 4.93 -7.86 -7.63
N LEU A 99 3.94 -7.13 -7.15
CA LEU A 99 3.43 -7.24 -5.79
C LEU A 99 2.17 -8.08 -5.78
N LYS A 100 2.10 -9.05 -4.88
CA LYS A 100 0.89 -9.86 -4.75
C LYS A 100 -0.27 -9.01 -4.24
N MET A 101 -1.34 -8.98 -5.02
CA MET A 101 -2.58 -8.29 -4.65
C MET A 101 -3.67 -9.31 -4.31
N PRO A 102 -4.61 -8.99 -3.41
CA PRO A 102 -4.64 -7.79 -2.58
C PRO A 102 -3.65 -7.87 -1.41
N PHE A 103 -3.32 -6.70 -0.82
CA PHE A 103 -2.58 -6.66 0.43
C PHE A 103 -3.24 -5.70 1.41
N ASP A 104 -3.03 -5.93 2.70
CA ASP A 104 -3.65 -5.15 3.76
C ASP A 104 -2.72 -4.10 4.33
N ILE A 105 -3.30 -2.96 4.73
CA ILE A 105 -2.64 -1.92 5.49
C ILE A 105 -3.44 -1.73 6.78
N GLN A 106 -2.77 -1.83 7.91
CA GLN A 106 -3.37 -1.63 9.22
C GLN A 106 -2.30 -1.12 10.20
N GLU A 107 -2.69 -0.19 11.06
CA GLU A 107 -1.79 0.38 12.07
C GLU A 107 -0.49 0.95 11.48
N GLY A 108 -0.58 1.58 10.32
CA GLY A 108 0.58 2.17 9.64
C GLY A 108 1.51 1.16 8.99
N GLU A 109 1.09 -0.08 8.83
CA GLU A 109 1.93 -1.16 8.34
C GLU A 109 1.28 -1.90 7.19
N ALA A 110 2.05 -2.13 6.13
CA ALA A 110 1.64 -2.96 5.00
C ALA A 110 2.36 -4.30 5.03
N THR A 111 1.67 -5.36 4.65
CA THR A 111 2.25 -6.70 4.51
C THR A 111 2.29 -7.07 3.04
N TRP A 112 3.51 -7.26 2.51
CA TRP A 112 3.72 -7.56 1.10
C TRP A 112 4.28 -8.96 0.89
N GLU A 113 3.82 -9.60 -0.17
CA GLU A 113 4.44 -10.80 -0.72
C GLU A 113 4.92 -10.51 -2.13
N VAL A 114 6.18 -10.83 -2.40
CA VAL A 114 6.79 -10.61 -3.70
C VAL A 114 7.51 -11.87 -4.17
N THR A 115 7.43 -12.13 -5.46
CA THR A 115 8.19 -13.18 -6.13
C THR A 115 8.87 -12.55 -7.32
N THR A 116 10.21 -12.48 -7.29
CA THR A 116 10.96 -11.75 -8.31
C THR A 116 12.40 -12.24 -8.36
N SER A 117 13.21 -11.68 -9.26
CA SER A 117 14.63 -11.99 -9.32
C SER A 117 15.38 -11.40 -8.12
N THR A 118 16.52 -11.98 -7.79
CA THR A 118 17.38 -11.49 -6.71
C THR A 118 17.78 -10.03 -6.95
N SER A 119 18.08 -9.65 -8.19
CA SER A 119 18.47 -8.28 -8.51
C SER A 119 17.33 -7.28 -8.32
N ARG A 120 16.11 -7.64 -8.69
CA ARG A 120 14.95 -6.77 -8.49
C ARG A 120 14.56 -6.64 -7.02
N LEU A 121 14.66 -7.71 -6.25
CA LEU A 121 14.44 -7.67 -4.81
C LEU A 121 15.45 -6.74 -4.13
N SER A 122 16.71 -6.83 -4.52
CA SER A 122 17.77 -5.95 -4.04
C SER A 122 17.49 -4.50 -4.40
N SER A 123 17.05 -4.24 -5.64
CA SER A 123 16.66 -2.90 -6.09
C SER A 123 15.49 -2.34 -5.28
N LEU A 124 14.49 -3.17 -4.96
CA LEU A 124 13.37 -2.75 -4.11
C LEU A 124 13.86 -2.31 -2.73
N ARG A 125 14.75 -3.09 -2.11
CA ARG A 125 15.32 -2.75 -0.81
C ARG A 125 16.08 -1.43 -0.86
N ASP A 126 16.87 -1.21 -1.90
CA ASP A 126 17.63 0.04 -2.10
C ASP A 126 16.69 1.23 -2.24
N HIS A 127 15.61 1.10 -3.01
CA HIS A 127 14.62 2.17 -3.16
C HIS A 127 13.90 2.48 -1.86
N LEU A 128 13.56 1.46 -1.06
CA LEU A 128 12.96 1.67 0.26
C LEU A 128 13.93 2.41 1.20
N ASP A 129 15.19 2.01 1.21
CA ASP A 129 16.22 2.67 2.01
C ASP A 129 16.43 4.13 1.58
N ASP A 130 16.50 4.39 0.28
CA ASP A 130 16.69 5.74 -0.27
C ASP A 130 15.55 6.69 0.10
N LEU A 131 14.34 6.17 0.23
CA LEU A 131 13.17 6.94 0.63
C LEU A 131 12.98 7.01 2.15
N GLY A 132 13.87 6.39 2.92
CA GLY A 132 13.77 6.35 4.37
C GLY A 132 12.59 5.54 4.88
N ILE A 133 12.13 4.58 4.10
CA ILE A 133 11.01 3.70 4.48
C ILE A 133 11.56 2.47 5.20
N ASP A 134 11.19 2.31 6.46
CA ASP A 134 11.58 1.16 7.26
C ASP A 134 10.79 -0.08 6.82
N PHE A 135 11.48 -1.20 6.79
CA PHE A 135 10.86 -2.48 6.45
C PHE A 135 11.53 -3.62 7.17
N GLY A 136 10.77 -4.70 7.39
CA GLY A 136 11.27 -5.95 7.91
C GLY A 136 11.07 -7.07 6.89
N ILE A 137 11.99 -8.02 6.86
CA ILE A 137 11.84 -9.22 6.05
C ILE A 137 11.44 -10.36 6.99
N GLU A 138 10.22 -10.88 6.83
CA GLU A 138 9.77 -12.00 7.66
C GLU A 138 10.41 -13.31 7.21
N TYR A 139 10.48 -13.53 5.89
CA TYR A 139 11.20 -14.67 5.32
C TYR A 139 11.54 -14.42 3.85
N VAL A 140 12.53 -15.14 3.39
CA VAL A 140 12.88 -15.27 1.97
C VAL A 140 13.00 -16.76 1.67
N ARG A 141 12.30 -17.22 0.65
CA ARG A 141 12.37 -18.61 0.18
C ARG A 141 12.82 -18.64 -1.26
N GLU A 142 13.60 -19.62 -1.60
CA GLU A 142 13.91 -19.89 -3.00
C GLU A 142 12.78 -20.71 -3.59
N ILE A 143 12.21 -20.23 -4.69
CA ILE A 143 11.19 -20.96 -5.42
C ILE A 143 11.86 -21.59 -6.63
N ASP A 144 11.78 -22.91 -6.70
CA ASP A 144 12.25 -23.67 -7.84
C ASP A 144 11.21 -23.58 -8.96
N ALA A 145 11.64 -23.06 -10.12
CA ALA A 145 10.75 -22.84 -11.26
C ALA A 145 10.63 -24.06 -12.18
N SER A 146 11.17 -25.17 -11.80
CA SER A 146 11.11 -26.39 -12.61
C SER A 146 9.72 -27.03 -12.65
#